data_98ca4a5a5c6ae0d35556b5f4d8240399
#
_entry.id   98ca4a5a5c6ae0d35556b5f4d8240399
#
_cell.length_a   1.000
_cell.length_b   1.000
_cell.length_c   1.000
_cell.angle_alpha   90.00
_cell.angle_beta   90.00
_cell.angle_gamma   90.00
#
_symmetry.space_group_name_H-M   'P 1'
#
loop_
_entity.id
_entity.type
_entity.pdbx_description
1 polymer ?
#
loop_
_entity_poly.entity_id
_entity_poly.type
_entity_poly.pdbx_seq_one_letter_code
_entity_poly.pdbx_strand_id
1 'polypeptide(L)'
;MATTTHREHRSLLQTAALVVGVVFVIVGIAGFIPGITENAPGDFAGENSPGSLLHVFQTSILHNLVHLVFGIAGIAMSRRWDSAKTYLIGGGAVYLLLWLIGMFSAMDWLPADVTDHWLHFVLGLGMVALGWVLSRRLGVDDHRDREVRAAA
;
A
#
# COMPACT_ATOMS: atom_id res chain seq x y z
N MET A 1 32.84 10.31 27.49
CA MET A 1 31.38 10.19 27.36
C MET A 1 31.09 9.53 26.02
N ALA A 2 30.77 8.24 26.00
CA ALA A 2 30.44 7.52 24.79
C ALA A 2 28.93 7.68 24.56
N THR A 3 28.56 8.47 23.57
CA THR A 3 27.16 8.57 23.08
C THR A 3 26.83 7.28 22.36
N THR A 4 26.18 6.35 23.06
CA THR A 4 25.53 5.20 22.43
C THR A 4 24.39 5.71 21.55
N THR A 5 24.63 5.81 20.26
CA THR A 5 23.57 6.01 19.27
C THR A 5 22.68 4.77 19.27
N HIS A 6 21.58 4.80 20.00
CA HIS A 6 20.50 3.85 19.84
C HIS A 6 19.95 4.00 18.41
N ARG A 7 20.36 3.12 17.49
CA ARG A 7 19.64 2.93 16.23
C ARG A 7 18.28 2.36 16.61
N GLU A 8 17.26 3.20 16.59
CA GLU A 8 15.89 2.72 16.67
C GLU A 8 15.63 1.85 15.44
N HIS A 9 15.61 0.54 15.65
CA HIS A 9 15.24 -0.41 14.61
C HIS A 9 13.76 -0.25 14.30
N ARG A 10 13.42 -0.05 13.02
CA ARG A 10 12.04 -0.01 12.57
C ARG A 10 11.36 -1.33 12.93
N SER A 11 10.15 -1.25 13.48
CA SER A 11 9.34 -2.44 13.72
C SER A 11 8.95 -3.12 12.39
N LEU A 12 8.61 -4.40 12.43
CA LEU A 12 8.13 -5.13 11.25
C LEU A 12 6.91 -4.46 10.61
N LEU A 13 6.02 -3.88 11.44
CA LEU A 13 4.86 -3.12 10.97
C LEU A 13 5.26 -1.89 10.16
N GLN A 14 6.23 -1.12 10.65
CA GLN A 14 6.76 0.05 9.94
C GLN A 14 7.49 -0.34 8.66
N THR A 15 8.22 -1.46 8.69
CA THR A 15 8.91 -2.01 7.51
C THR A 15 7.89 -2.46 6.47
N ALA A 16 6.83 -3.15 6.87
CA ALA A 16 5.75 -3.55 5.97
C ALA A 16 5.09 -2.34 5.29
N ALA A 17 4.75 -1.30 6.07
CA ALA A 17 4.18 -0.06 5.50
C ALA A 17 5.14 0.63 4.53
N LEU A 18 6.46 0.65 4.84
CA LEU A 18 7.48 1.20 3.95
C LEU A 18 7.55 0.42 2.63
N VAL A 19 7.63 -0.92 2.71
CA VAL A 19 7.73 -1.79 1.52
C VAL A 19 6.51 -1.60 0.63
N VAL A 20 5.32 -1.64 1.20
CA VAL A 20 4.07 -1.40 0.46
C VAL A 20 4.11 -0.01 -0.20
N GLY A 21 4.46 1.04 0.54
CA GLY A 21 4.55 2.40 -0.01
C GLY A 21 5.57 2.51 -1.16
N VAL A 22 6.74 1.89 -1.02
CA VAL A 22 7.77 1.87 -2.08
C VAL A 22 7.27 1.14 -3.33
N VAL A 23 6.62 -0.01 -3.17
CA VAL A 23 6.02 -0.75 -4.30
C VAL A 23 5.01 0.11 -5.04
N PHE A 24 4.11 0.81 -4.33
CA PHE A 24 3.14 1.70 -4.96
C PHE A 24 3.80 2.86 -5.72
N VAL A 25 4.87 3.46 -5.18
CA VAL A 25 5.62 4.50 -5.90
C VAL A 25 6.25 3.93 -7.17
N ILE A 26 6.86 2.75 -7.10
CA ILE A 26 7.48 2.10 -8.26
C ILE A 26 6.44 1.83 -9.35
N VAL A 27 5.29 1.25 -8.98
CA VAL A 27 4.19 0.97 -9.92
C VAL A 27 3.65 2.27 -10.52
N GLY A 28 3.40 3.30 -9.71
CA GLY A 28 2.94 4.59 -10.19
C GLY A 28 3.91 5.28 -11.16
N ILE A 29 5.22 5.19 -10.91
CA ILE A 29 6.24 5.70 -11.83
C ILE A 29 6.27 4.86 -13.12
N ALA A 30 6.26 3.54 -12.99
CA ALA A 30 6.32 2.62 -14.13
C ALA A 30 5.17 2.85 -15.12
N GLY A 31 4.00 3.24 -14.62
CA GLY A 31 2.84 3.59 -15.44
C GLY A 31 3.04 4.78 -16.37
N PHE A 32 4.05 5.62 -16.14
CA PHE A 32 4.41 6.75 -17.01
C PHE A 32 5.58 6.47 -17.96
N ILE A 33 6.23 5.30 -17.85
CA ILE A 33 7.44 5.00 -18.62
C ILE A 33 7.08 4.25 -19.90
N PRO A 34 7.29 4.85 -21.11
CA PRO A 34 7.15 4.14 -22.37
C PRO A 34 8.07 2.90 -22.41
N GLY A 35 7.56 1.79 -22.88
CA GLY A 35 8.27 0.51 -22.93
C GLY A 35 8.06 -0.38 -21.70
N ILE A 36 7.72 0.17 -20.52
CA ILE A 36 7.20 -0.56 -19.37
C ILE A 36 5.67 -0.57 -19.45
N THR A 37 5.10 0.59 -19.79
CA THR A 37 3.67 0.75 -20.06
C THR A 37 3.47 1.01 -21.54
N GLU A 38 2.68 0.16 -22.17
CA GLU A 38 2.25 0.34 -23.55
C GLU A 38 1.29 1.52 -23.62
N ASN A 39 1.39 2.33 -24.69
CA ASN A 39 0.64 3.58 -24.85
C ASN A 39 0.71 4.52 -23.63
N ALA A 40 1.83 4.55 -22.92
CA ALA A 40 2.03 5.44 -21.77
C ALA A 40 1.96 6.91 -22.20
N PRO A 41 1.36 7.77 -21.35
CA PRO A 41 0.78 7.47 -20.03
C PRO A 41 -0.67 7.00 -20.08
N GLY A 42 -1.26 6.74 -21.23
CA GLY A 42 -2.68 6.47 -21.42
C GLY A 42 -3.53 7.73 -21.35
N ASP A 43 -4.86 7.56 -21.30
CA ASP A 43 -5.79 8.64 -21.09
C ASP A 43 -5.78 9.13 -19.65
N PHE A 44 -6.36 10.31 -19.39
CA PHE A 44 -6.40 10.85 -18.05
C PHE A 44 -7.14 9.93 -17.08
N ALA A 45 -8.29 9.42 -17.47
CA ALA A 45 -9.12 8.47 -16.71
C ALA A 45 -10.04 7.72 -17.68
N GLY A 46 -10.64 6.63 -17.20
CA GLY A 46 -11.64 5.87 -17.96
C GLY A 46 -11.26 4.42 -18.18
N GLU A 47 -12.26 3.58 -18.25
CA GLU A 47 -12.13 2.12 -18.46
C GLU A 47 -11.52 1.74 -19.82
N ASN A 48 -11.58 2.65 -20.80
CA ASN A 48 -11.04 2.43 -22.14
C ASN A 48 -9.65 3.06 -22.32
N SER A 49 -8.95 3.40 -21.24
CA SER A 49 -7.59 3.92 -21.36
C SER A 49 -6.71 2.92 -22.10
N PRO A 50 -5.98 3.33 -23.14
CA PRO A 50 -5.11 2.43 -23.92
C PRO A 50 -3.83 2.04 -23.17
N GLY A 51 -3.56 2.66 -22.03
CA GLY A 51 -2.35 2.37 -21.23
C GLY A 51 -2.43 0.97 -20.62
N SER A 52 -1.37 0.17 -20.83
CA SER A 52 -1.25 -1.18 -20.26
C SER A 52 0.12 -1.38 -19.64
N LEU A 53 0.18 -1.46 -18.31
CA LEU A 53 1.41 -1.74 -17.57
C LEU A 53 1.75 -3.23 -17.70
N LEU A 54 2.95 -3.52 -18.21
CA LEU A 54 3.46 -4.88 -18.46
C LEU A 54 2.52 -5.73 -19.35
N HIS A 55 1.69 -5.11 -20.19
CA HIS A 55 0.66 -5.77 -21.02
C HIS A 55 -0.40 -6.56 -20.22
N VAL A 56 -0.51 -6.34 -18.92
CA VAL A 56 -1.40 -7.09 -18.01
C VAL A 56 -2.41 -6.19 -17.32
N PHE A 57 -1.96 -5.02 -16.84
CA PHE A 57 -2.77 -4.14 -16.00
C PHE A 57 -3.14 -2.87 -16.77
N GLN A 58 -4.42 -2.64 -16.96
CA GLN A 58 -4.88 -1.41 -17.57
C GLN A 58 -4.59 -0.23 -16.63
N THR A 59 -4.09 0.87 -17.18
CA THR A 59 -3.69 2.03 -16.38
C THR A 59 -4.05 3.34 -17.06
N SER A 60 -4.19 4.40 -16.26
CA SER A 60 -4.44 5.76 -16.69
C SER A 60 -3.57 6.74 -15.91
N ILE A 61 -3.51 7.98 -16.36
CA ILE A 61 -2.79 9.05 -15.63
C ILE A 61 -3.30 9.15 -14.19
N LEU A 62 -4.63 9.15 -14.00
CA LEU A 62 -5.24 9.24 -12.68
C LEU A 62 -4.88 8.03 -11.81
N HIS A 63 -4.93 6.81 -12.36
CA HIS A 63 -4.56 5.58 -11.66
C HIS A 63 -3.10 5.64 -11.19
N ASN A 64 -2.18 6.04 -12.06
CA ASN A 64 -0.76 6.18 -11.73
C ASN A 64 -0.51 7.26 -10.67
N LEU A 65 -1.22 8.41 -10.73
CA LEU A 65 -1.14 9.46 -9.71
C LEU A 65 -1.66 8.99 -8.35
N VAL A 66 -2.76 8.25 -8.32
CA VAL A 66 -3.29 7.65 -7.08
C VAL A 66 -2.26 6.71 -6.45
N HIS A 67 -1.61 5.85 -7.26
CA HIS A 67 -0.53 4.99 -6.78
C HIS A 67 0.64 5.79 -6.20
N LEU A 68 1.07 6.87 -6.85
CA LEU A 68 2.14 7.73 -6.33
C LEU A 68 1.76 8.37 -4.99
N VAL A 69 0.57 8.98 -4.90
CA VAL A 69 0.10 9.63 -3.67
C VAL A 69 -0.02 8.61 -2.54
N PHE A 70 -0.61 7.45 -2.83
CA PHE A 70 -0.77 6.37 -1.86
C PHE A 70 0.57 5.81 -1.40
N GLY A 71 1.50 5.64 -2.33
CA GLY A 71 2.86 5.18 -2.03
C GLY A 71 3.65 6.18 -1.19
N ILE A 72 3.61 7.47 -1.53
CA ILE A 72 4.24 8.54 -0.74
C ILE A 72 3.66 8.59 0.68
N ALA A 73 2.32 8.46 0.81
CA ALA A 73 1.66 8.38 2.10
C ALA A 73 2.18 7.18 2.92
N GLY A 74 2.33 6.00 2.30
CA GLY A 74 2.88 4.81 2.94
C GLY A 74 4.30 5.01 3.46
N ILE A 75 5.17 5.59 2.65
CA ILE A 75 6.56 5.92 3.05
C ILE A 75 6.56 6.93 4.20
N ALA A 76 5.76 7.97 4.14
CA ALA A 76 5.68 8.98 5.20
C ALA A 76 5.13 8.39 6.51
N MET A 77 4.06 7.62 6.43
CA MET A 77 3.39 7.00 7.58
C MET A 77 4.17 5.83 8.18
N SER A 78 5.09 5.20 7.44
CA SER A 78 5.97 4.15 7.95
C SER A 78 6.93 4.60 9.07
N ARG A 79 7.09 5.92 9.26
CA ARG A 79 8.02 6.47 10.26
C ARG A 79 7.54 6.31 11.71
N ARG A 80 6.23 6.18 11.93
CA ARG A 80 5.61 6.04 13.25
C ARG A 80 4.74 4.79 13.27
N TRP A 81 4.78 4.07 14.38
CA TRP A 81 4.06 2.80 14.53
C TRP A 81 2.54 2.94 14.30
N ASP A 82 1.89 3.90 14.97
CA ASP A 82 0.44 4.11 14.84
C ASP A 82 0.04 4.51 13.41
N SER A 83 0.83 5.37 12.78
CA SER A 83 0.59 5.79 11.40
C SER A 83 0.77 4.63 10.42
N ALA A 84 1.80 3.78 10.61
CA ALA A 84 2.02 2.60 9.80
C ALA A 84 0.85 1.60 9.92
N LYS A 85 0.33 1.39 11.14
CA LYS A 85 -0.87 0.59 11.37
C LYS A 85 -2.08 1.17 10.64
N THR A 86 -2.32 2.47 10.80
CA THR A 86 -3.43 3.18 10.13
C THR A 86 -3.32 3.08 8.62
N TYR A 87 -2.12 3.24 8.06
CA TYR A 87 -1.88 3.10 6.63
C TYR A 87 -2.21 1.70 6.12
N LEU A 88 -1.71 0.66 6.78
CA LEU A 88 -1.93 -0.73 6.37
C LEU A 88 -3.40 -1.13 6.49
N ILE A 89 -4.04 -0.86 7.64
CA ILE A 89 -5.44 -1.25 7.85
C ILE A 89 -6.38 -0.35 7.06
N GLY A 90 -6.24 0.96 7.17
CA GLY A 90 -7.11 1.92 6.48
C GLY A 90 -6.94 1.89 4.97
N GLY A 91 -5.69 1.85 4.51
CA GLY A 91 -5.38 1.71 3.08
C GLY A 91 -5.89 0.40 2.51
N GLY A 92 -5.67 -0.72 3.22
CA GLY A 92 -6.21 -2.02 2.81
C GLY A 92 -7.75 -2.02 2.75
N ALA A 93 -8.43 -1.37 3.71
CA ALA A 93 -9.88 -1.22 3.69
C ALA A 93 -10.36 -0.40 2.48
N VAL A 94 -9.64 0.66 2.10
CA VAL A 94 -9.93 1.43 0.87
C VAL A 94 -9.81 0.54 -0.37
N TYR A 95 -8.77 -0.29 -0.47
CA TYR A 95 -8.58 -1.22 -1.59
C TYR A 95 -9.71 -2.27 -1.68
N LEU A 96 -10.13 -2.82 -0.53
CA LEU A 96 -11.27 -3.73 -0.48
C LEU A 96 -12.59 -3.05 -0.86
N LEU A 97 -12.76 -1.78 -0.48
CA LEU A 97 -13.91 -0.99 -0.89
C LEU A 97 -13.92 -0.74 -2.40
N LEU A 98 -12.78 -0.36 -2.98
CA LEU A 98 -12.64 -0.18 -4.44
C LEU A 98 -12.93 -1.49 -5.18
N TRP A 99 -12.41 -2.62 -4.69
CA TRP A 99 -12.74 -3.92 -5.22
C TRP A 99 -14.24 -4.20 -5.17
N LEU A 100 -14.88 -3.96 -4.03
CA LEU A 100 -16.30 -4.20 -3.83
C LEU A 100 -17.16 -3.31 -4.77
N ILE A 101 -16.82 -2.02 -4.87
CA ILE A 101 -17.51 -1.10 -5.77
C ILE A 101 -17.33 -1.56 -7.22
N GLY A 102 -16.12 -1.95 -7.63
CA GLY A 102 -15.85 -2.45 -8.98
C GLY A 102 -16.61 -3.74 -9.34
N MET A 103 -16.94 -4.57 -8.34
CA MET A 103 -17.75 -5.78 -8.55
C MET A 103 -19.24 -5.49 -8.81
N PHE A 104 -19.77 -4.39 -8.27
CA PHE A 104 -21.22 -4.09 -8.29
C PHE A 104 -21.60 -2.90 -9.17
N SER A 105 -20.64 -2.09 -9.60
CA SER A 105 -20.90 -0.94 -10.48
C SER A 105 -19.91 -0.92 -11.64
N ALA A 106 -20.42 -0.73 -12.85
CA ALA A 106 -19.62 -0.30 -13.97
C ALA A 106 -19.16 1.14 -13.70
N MET A 107 -17.94 1.29 -13.15
CA MET A 107 -17.34 2.61 -12.98
C MET A 107 -16.54 2.96 -14.22
N ASP A 108 -17.20 3.56 -15.20
CA ASP A 108 -16.63 3.91 -16.51
C ASP A 108 -15.43 4.87 -16.44
N TRP A 109 -15.20 5.50 -15.27
CA TRP A 109 -14.10 6.46 -15.07
C TRP A 109 -12.83 5.82 -14.47
N LEU A 110 -12.90 4.60 -13.93
CA LEU A 110 -11.76 3.89 -13.37
C LEU A 110 -11.36 2.75 -14.31
N PRO A 111 -10.15 2.79 -14.91
CA PRO A 111 -9.66 1.65 -15.67
C PRO A 111 -9.43 0.51 -14.68
N ALA A 112 -10.20 -0.54 -14.83
CA ALA A 112 -10.07 -1.73 -14.02
C ALA A 112 -10.56 -2.94 -14.81
N ASP A 113 -9.64 -3.70 -15.33
CA ASP A 113 -9.94 -5.02 -15.87
C ASP A 113 -10.13 -6.06 -14.75
N VAL A 114 -10.55 -7.26 -15.09
CA VAL A 114 -10.77 -8.34 -14.13
C VAL A 114 -9.50 -8.64 -13.32
N THR A 115 -8.35 -8.49 -13.93
CA THR A 115 -7.04 -8.75 -13.30
C THR A 115 -6.75 -7.70 -12.22
N ASP A 116 -7.03 -6.44 -12.51
CA ASP A 116 -6.85 -5.31 -11.59
C ASP A 116 -7.81 -5.42 -10.39
N HIS A 117 -9.05 -5.85 -10.60
CA HIS A 117 -10.00 -6.10 -9.51
C HIS A 117 -9.47 -7.15 -8.52
N TRP A 118 -8.96 -8.28 -9.01
CA TRP A 118 -8.40 -9.31 -8.13
C TRP A 118 -7.12 -8.84 -7.44
N LEU A 119 -6.31 -8.03 -8.10
CA LEU A 119 -5.13 -7.42 -7.48
C LEU A 119 -5.52 -6.50 -6.31
N HIS A 120 -6.54 -5.66 -6.48
CA HIS A 120 -7.07 -4.80 -5.41
C HIS A 120 -7.55 -5.63 -4.21
N PHE A 121 -8.24 -6.76 -4.46
CA PHE A 121 -8.67 -7.67 -3.40
C PHE A 121 -7.49 -8.25 -2.62
N VAL A 122 -6.51 -8.82 -3.32
CA VAL A 122 -5.34 -9.47 -2.70
C VAL A 122 -4.50 -8.45 -1.93
N LEU A 123 -4.25 -7.28 -2.51
CA LEU A 123 -3.50 -6.21 -1.84
C LEU A 123 -4.26 -5.68 -0.62
N GLY A 124 -5.54 -5.40 -0.76
CA GLY A 124 -6.37 -4.92 0.34
C GLY A 124 -6.40 -5.90 1.51
N LEU A 125 -6.67 -7.18 1.22
CA LEU A 125 -6.67 -8.24 2.24
C LEU A 125 -5.29 -8.42 2.88
N GLY A 126 -4.24 -8.42 2.06
CA GLY A 126 -2.85 -8.54 2.52
C GLY A 126 -2.44 -7.39 3.43
N MET A 127 -2.76 -6.14 3.06
CA MET A 127 -2.46 -4.97 3.88
C MET A 127 -3.21 -5.00 5.23
N VAL A 128 -4.51 -5.32 5.23
CA VAL A 128 -5.30 -5.45 6.47
C VAL A 128 -4.74 -6.55 7.35
N ALA A 129 -4.44 -7.72 6.78
CA ALA A 129 -3.87 -8.86 7.51
C ALA A 129 -2.51 -8.51 8.13
N LEU A 130 -1.60 -7.90 7.37
CA LEU A 130 -0.30 -7.43 7.88
C LEU A 130 -0.47 -6.40 9.00
N GLY A 131 -1.30 -5.40 8.79
CA GLY A 131 -1.57 -4.37 9.78
C GLY A 131 -2.13 -4.94 11.08
N TRP A 132 -3.05 -5.88 10.99
CA TRP A 132 -3.69 -6.49 12.16
C TRP A 132 -2.78 -7.50 12.88
N VAL A 133 -2.17 -8.44 12.16
CA VAL A 133 -1.33 -9.50 12.75
C VAL A 133 -0.08 -8.90 13.40
N LEU A 134 0.62 -7.99 12.68
CA LEU A 134 1.85 -7.39 13.19
C LEU A 134 1.58 -6.45 14.36
N SER A 135 0.45 -5.73 14.36
CA SER A 135 0.10 -4.87 15.49
C SER A 135 -0.23 -5.66 16.76
N ARG A 136 -0.86 -6.83 16.63
CA ARG A 136 -1.17 -7.68 17.79
C ARG A 136 0.08 -8.33 18.38
N ARG A 137 0.96 -8.88 17.54
CA ARG A 137 2.19 -9.54 18.01
C ARG A 137 3.08 -8.58 18.79
N LEU A 138 3.33 -7.40 18.23
CA LEU A 138 4.18 -6.39 18.85
C LEU A 138 3.56 -5.77 20.13
N GLY A 139 2.23 -5.66 20.20
CA GLY A 139 1.54 -5.22 21.41
C GLY A 139 1.62 -6.21 22.56
N VAL A 140 1.62 -7.51 22.28
CA VAL A 140 1.75 -8.57 23.30
C VAL A 140 3.17 -8.58 23.89
N ASP A 141 4.21 -8.40 23.05
CA ASP A 141 5.59 -8.40 23.51
C ASP A 141 5.88 -7.21 24.43
N ASP A 142 5.39 -6.01 24.12
CA ASP A 142 5.55 -4.82 24.98
C ASP A 142 4.88 -4.97 26.36
N HIS A 143 3.70 -5.58 26.44
CA HIS A 143 3.04 -5.88 27.71
C HIS A 143 3.82 -6.88 28.55
N ARG A 144 4.33 -7.94 27.93
CA ARG A 144 5.12 -8.96 28.62
C ARG A 144 6.42 -8.39 29.19
N ASP A 145 7.10 -7.56 28.44
CA ASP A 145 8.35 -6.91 28.88
C ASP A 145 8.10 -5.94 30.05
N ARG A 146 6.99 -5.23 30.06
CA ARG A 146 6.57 -4.35 31.18
C ARG A 146 6.27 -5.14 32.43
N GLU A 147 5.57 -6.27 32.34
CA GLU A 147 5.27 -7.15 33.46
C GLU A 147 6.53 -7.73 34.09
N VAL A 148 7.48 -8.20 33.26
CA VAL A 148 8.77 -8.73 33.73
C VAL A 148 9.59 -7.65 34.45
N ARG A 149 9.62 -6.42 33.92
CA ARG A 149 10.32 -5.29 34.57
C ARG A 149 9.66 -4.82 35.86
N ALA A 150 8.35 -4.96 36.00
CA ALA A 150 7.61 -4.60 37.21
C ALA A 150 7.76 -5.64 38.32
N ALA A 151 8.13 -6.88 37.97
CA ALA A 151 8.31 -8.00 38.90
C ALA A 151 9.76 -8.18 39.39
N ALA A 152 10.73 -7.45 38.80
CA ALA A 152 12.17 -7.48 39.16
C ALA A 152 12.56 -6.33 40.07
#